data_80de7de2ad6afe8d95cedba72ff4bfca
#
_entry.id   80de7de2ad6afe8d95cedba72ff4bfca
#
_cell.length_a   1.000
_cell.length_b   1.000
_cell.length_c   1.000
_cell.angle_alpha   90.00
_cell.angle_beta   90.00
_cell.angle_gamma   90.00
#
_symmetry.space_group_name_H-M   'P 1'
#
loop_
_entity.id
_entity.type
_entity.pdbx_description
1 polymer ?
#
loop_
_entity_poly.entity_id
_entity_poly.type
_entity_poly.pdbx_seq_one_letter_code
_entity_poly.pdbx_strand_id
1 'polypeptide(L)'
;RNTASSRAIPVEKMIKMAQENPAMPVFWGKNQSGMQSKEELTGSELLKAKEGWLRARDRAVESAKELMACGMHKQYANRTIENFLYVKSILTGTDFENFFSLRAHEDTQPEFQDLAYKMLDLYQSNVPNKLKEGEWHIPFGDNLDHKRIWKMVQESTHEKTPYGAEVFNGTHFNDENLFRETAIKISTARCARVSYLNFEGKDDYTKDIELHDILKNSGHWSPFEHCAIALSTNEYSGNFKGWKQYRKMFNGENRSDGRVQHF
;
A
#
# COMPACT_ATOMS: atom_id res chain seq x y z
N ARG A 1 -3.31 0.46 -6.92
CA ARG A 1 -2.98 1.20 -5.70
C ARG A 1 -3.61 0.54 -4.48
N ASN A 2 -2.81 0.30 -3.44
CA ASN A 2 -3.31 -0.04 -2.11
C ASN A 2 -3.02 1.10 -1.14
N THR A 3 -3.92 1.29 -0.19
CA THR A 3 -3.85 2.36 0.82
C THR A 3 -4.11 1.76 2.19
N ALA A 4 -3.34 2.17 3.18
CA ALA A 4 -3.58 1.77 4.56
C ALA A 4 -4.98 2.20 4.98
N SER A 5 -5.81 1.25 5.41
CA SER A 5 -7.22 1.51 5.71
C SER A 5 -7.39 1.98 7.16
N SER A 6 -8.03 3.12 7.36
CA SER A 6 -8.45 3.59 8.67
C SER A 6 -9.33 2.58 9.42
N ARG A 7 -10.08 1.77 8.69
CA ARG A 7 -10.92 0.70 9.28
C ARG A 7 -10.12 -0.40 9.98
N ALA A 8 -8.85 -0.59 9.59
CA ALA A 8 -7.98 -1.60 10.16
C ALA A 8 -7.21 -1.12 11.39
N ILE A 9 -6.99 0.19 11.51
CA ILE A 9 -6.14 0.80 12.54
C ILE A 9 -6.96 1.05 13.82
N PRO A 10 -6.44 0.73 15.02
CA PRO A 10 -7.07 1.09 16.29
C PRO A 10 -7.28 2.61 16.41
N VAL A 11 -8.40 3.03 17.04
CA VAL A 11 -8.77 4.46 17.13
C VAL A 11 -7.72 5.24 17.92
N GLU A 12 -7.23 4.67 19.03
CA GLU A 12 -6.21 5.29 19.88
C GLU A 12 -4.91 5.58 19.10
N LYS A 13 -4.52 4.67 18.22
CA LYS A 13 -3.35 4.86 17.36
C LYS A 13 -3.57 5.99 16.36
N MET A 14 -4.75 6.09 15.78
CA MET A 14 -5.08 7.18 14.86
C MET A 14 -5.18 8.53 15.58
N ILE A 15 -5.77 8.57 16.77
CA ILE A 15 -5.79 9.76 17.62
C ILE A 15 -4.37 10.24 17.90
N LYS A 16 -3.49 9.34 18.33
CA LYS A 16 -2.08 9.64 18.58
C LYS A 16 -1.39 10.23 17.35
N MET A 17 -1.60 9.62 16.19
CA MET A 17 -1.03 10.12 14.92
C MET A 17 -1.53 11.53 14.58
N ALA A 18 -2.83 11.80 14.75
CA ALA A 18 -3.41 13.12 14.50
C ALA A 18 -2.89 14.19 15.47
N GLN A 19 -2.60 13.82 16.73
CA GLN A 19 -2.07 14.75 17.74
C GLN A 19 -0.57 15.03 17.57
N GLU A 20 0.23 13.99 17.30
CA GLU A 20 1.69 14.11 17.22
C GLU A 20 2.17 14.70 15.88
N ASN A 21 1.48 14.34 14.79
CA ASN A 21 1.85 14.78 13.44
C ASN A 21 0.59 15.02 12.58
N PRO A 22 -0.19 16.09 12.87
CA PRO A 22 -1.38 16.40 12.09
C PRO A 22 -1.04 16.77 10.64
N ALA A 23 -1.85 16.27 9.70
CA ALA A 23 -1.80 16.75 8.33
C ALA A 23 -2.26 18.21 8.29
N MET A 24 -1.40 19.07 7.77
CA MET A 24 -1.64 20.50 7.60
C MET A 24 -1.76 20.83 6.11
N PRO A 25 -2.59 21.80 5.70
CA PRO A 25 -2.56 22.32 4.34
C PRO A 25 -1.14 22.76 3.94
N VAL A 26 -0.72 22.40 2.74
CA VAL A 26 0.59 22.85 2.20
C VAL A 26 0.54 24.28 1.69
N PHE A 27 -0.67 24.77 1.37
CA PHE A 27 -0.92 26.13 0.88
C PHE A 27 -2.13 26.74 1.61
N TRP A 28 -1.93 27.85 2.28
CA TRP A 28 -2.95 28.56 3.06
C TRP A 28 -3.56 29.69 2.24
N GLY A 29 -4.34 29.30 1.23
CA GLY A 29 -4.88 30.25 0.27
C GLY A 29 -5.88 31.23 0.84
N LYS A 30 -5.81 32.49 0.40
CA LYS A 30 -6.82 33.51 0.67
C LYS A 30 -8.14 33.17 0.00
N ASN A 31 -9.24 33.58 0.65
CA ASN A 31 -10.56 33.41 0.06
C ASN A 31 -10.69 34.28 -1.21
N GLN A 32 -11.04 33.65 -2.31
CA GLN A 32 -11.35 34.29 -3.61
C GLN A 32 -12.39 33.51 -4.39
N SER A 33 -12.95 34.10 -5.44
CA SER A 33 -13.84 33.38 -6.35
C SER A 33 -13.08 32.35 -7.17
N GLY A 34 -13.73 31.21 -7.49
CA GLY A 34 -13.14 30.10 -8.23
C GLY A 34 -12.70 28.93 -7.34
N MET A 35 -12.15 27.89 -7.95
CA MET A 35 -11.75 26.67 -7.25
C MET A 35 -10.32 26.73 -6.67
N GLN A 36 -9.53 27.68 -7.07
CA GLN A 36 -8.13 27.83 -6.64
C GLN A 36 -7.88 29.20 -6.04
N SER A 37 -7.01 29.25 -5.04
CA SER A 37 -6.46 30.48 -4.50
C SER A 37 -5.07 30.71 -5.06
N LYS A 38 -4.80 31.94 -5.52
CA LYS A 38 -3.50 32.34 -6.07
C LYS A 38 -2.60 33.01 -5.04
N GLU A 39 -3.18 33.51 -3.94
CA GLU A 39 -2.45 34.21 -2.89
C GLU A 39 -2.56 33.47 -1.57
N GLU A 40 -1.49 33.51 -0.80
CA GLU A 40 -1.45 32.91 0.54
C GLU A 40 -1.79 33.93 1.64
N LEU A 41 -2.39 33.44 2.72
CA LEU A 41 -2.52 34.17 3.97
C LEU A 41 -1.12 34.48 4.54
N THR A 42 -0.96 35.64 5.16
CA THR A 42 0.30 36.07 5.75
C THR A 42 0.10 36.60 7.17
N GLY A 43 1.19 36.75 7.92
CA GLY A 43 1.19 37.40 9.23
C GLY A 43 0.17 36.80 10.22
N SER A 44 -0.61 37.65 10.89
CA SER A 44 -1.57 37.21 11.92
C SER A 44 -2.73 36.37 11.38
N GLU A 45 -3.11 36.55 10.13
CA GLU A 45 -4.21 35.76 9.49
C GLU A 45 -3.79 34.34 9.27
N LEU A 46 -2.56 34.11 8.80
CA LEU A 46 -1.99 32.76 8.66
C LEU A 46 -1.90 32.05 10.01
N LEU A 47 -1.45 32.74 11.06
CA LEU A 47 -1.40 32.15 12.40
C LEU A 47 -2.78 31.74 12.90
N LYS A 48 -3.77 32.62 12.78
CA LYS A 48 -5.15 32.33 13.17
C LYS A 48 -5.74 31.13 12.38
N ALA A 49 -5.43 31.03 11.09
CA ALA A 49 -5.88 29.91 10.26
C ALA A 49 -5.25 28.59 10.73
N LYS A 50 -3.94 28.55 10.99
CA LYS A 50 -3.25 27.38 11.53
C LYS A 50 -3.81 26.96 12.90
N GLU A 51 -4.00 27.91 13.81
CA GLU A 51 -4.63 27.63 15.10
C GLU A 51 -6.07 27.12 14.95
N GLY A 52 -6.84 27.70 14.02
CA GLY A 52 -8.20 27.24 13.70
C GLY A 52 -8.21 25.80 13.23
N TRP A 53 -7.27 25.41 12.36
CA TRP A 53 -7.12 24.05 11.87
C TRP A 53 -6.80 23.06 13.00
N LEU A 54 -5.87 23.42 13.88
CA LEU A 54 -5.51 22.58 15.03
C LEU A 54 -6.66 22.47 16.05
N ARG A 55 -7.44 23.54 16.28
CA ARG A 55 -8.67 23.44 17.10
C ARG A 55 -9.71 22.51 16.48
N ALA A 56 -9.85 22.52 15.14
CA ALA A 56 -10.75 21.59 14.46
C ALA A 56 -10.29 20.13 14.65
N ARG A 57 -8.96 19.87 14.54
CA ARG A 57 -8.36 18.58 14.86
C ARG A 57 -8.68 18.13 16.29
N ASP A 58 -8.51 18.99 17.28
CA ASP A 58 -8.75 18.66 18.69
C ASP A 58 -10.21 18.29 18.95
N ARG A 59 -11.16 19.02 18.37
CA ARG A 59 -12.58 18.69 18.43
C ARG A 59 -12.90 17.36 17.74
N ALA A 60 -12.28 17.07 16.61
CA ALA A 60 -12.43 15.79 15.91
C ALA A 60 -11.90 14.62 16.76
N VAL A 61 -10.80 14.83 17.48
CA VAL A 61 -10.24 13.83 18.42
C VAL A 61 -11.19 13.60 19.60
N GLU A 62 -11.77 14.64 20.16
CA GLU A 62 -12.78 14.53 21.23
C GLU A 62 -13.99 13.70 20.73
N SER A 63 -14.53 14.05 19.57
CA SER A 63 -15.64 13.31 18.97
C SER A 63 -15.28 11.84 18.72
N ALA A 64 -14.07 11.52 18.26
CA ALA A 64 -13.65 10.13 18.08
C ALA A 64 -13.64 9.35 19.41
N LYS A 65 -13.18 9.99 20.50
CA LYS A 65 -13.20 9.39 21.85
C LYS A 65 -14.62 9.14 22.38
N GLU A 66 -15.51 10.11 22.18
CA GLU A 66 -16.92 9.98 22.55
C GLU A 66 -17.61 8.84 21.81
N LEU A 67 -17.38 8.74 20.50
CA LEU A 67 -17.91 7.65 19.66
C LEU A 67 -17.37 6.29 20.10
N MET A 68 -16.09 6.20 20.46
CA MET A 68 -15.51 4.99 21.06
C MET A 68 -16.20 4.62 22.38
N ALA A 69 -16.39 5.59 23.26
CA ALA A 69 -17.04 5.37 24.56
C ALA A 69 -18.48 4.87 24.42
N CYS A 70 -19.18 5.27 23.35
CA CYS A 70 -20.49 4.76 22.99
C CYS A 70 -20.46 3.35 22.35
N GLY A 71 -19.29 2.72 22.20
CA GLY A 71 -19.13 1.42 21.56
C GLY A 71 -19.19 1.44 20.04
N MET A 72 -19.06 2.60 19.38
CA MET A 72 -19.08 2.70 17.93
C MET A 72 -17.84 2.02 17.33
N HIS A 73 -18.07 1.24 16.26
CA HIS A 73 -16.97 0.53 15.59
C HIS A 73 -15.95 1.49 14.98
N LYS A 74 -14.68 1.15 15.09
CA LYS A 74 -13.54 1.97 14.62
C LYS A 74 -13.65 2.45 13.17
N GLN A 75 -14.32 1.71 12.28
CA GLN A 75 -14.51 2.13 10.89
C GLN A 75 -15.29 3.45 10.74
N TYR A 76 -16.06 3.84 11.74
CA TYR A 76 -16.80 5.11 11.76
C TYR A 76 -16.12 6.15 12.65
N ALA A 77 -15.70 5.77 13.86
CA ALA A 77 -15.02 6.67 14.77
C ALA A 77 -13.76 7.29 14.13
N ASN A 78 -12.97 6.49 13.41
CA ASN A 78 -11.78 6.96 12.72
C ASN A 78 -12.04 8.00 11.62
N ARG A 79 -13.21 7.99 10.99
CA ARG A 79 -13.55 8.95 9.92
C ARG A 79 -13.61 10.39 10.39
N THR A 80 -13.88 10.63 11.68
CA THR A 80 -13.93 11.99 12.24
C THR A 80 -12.57 12.68 12.21
N ILE A 81 -11.47 11.91 12.25
CA ILE A 81 -10.10 12.42 12.33
C ILE A 81 -9.28 12.24 11.04
N GLU A 82 -9.85 11.62 9.99
CA GLU A 82 -9.12 11.31 8.74
C GLU A 82 -8.54 12.55 8.06
N ASN A 83 -9.20 13.72 8.12
CA ASN A 83 -8.72 14.95 7.53
C ASN A 83 -7.40 15.47 8.13
N PHE A 84 -7.03 14.99 9.31
CA PHE A 84 -5.81 15.40 10.02
C PHE A 84 -4.72 14.35 10.00
N LEU A 85 -4.80 13.37 9.08
CA LEU A 85 -3.88 12.23 9.00
C LEU A 85 -3.23 12.12 7.65
N TYR A 86 -1.96 11.73 7.68
CA TYR A 86 -1.28 11.24 6.48
C TYR A 86 -1.62 9.77 6.25
N VAL A 87 -1.80 9.40 4.99
CA VAL A 87 -2.14 8.04 4.58
C VAL A 87 -0.98 7.42 3.79
N LYS A 88 -0.57 6.22 4.19
CA LYS A 88 0.41 5.44 3.43
C LYS A 88 -0.28 4.73 2.26
N SER A 89 0.29 4.85 1.07
CA SER A 89 -0.18 4.15 -0.12
C SER A 89 1.00 3.53 -0.86
N ILE A 90 0.75 2.38 -1.49
CA ILE A 90 1.64 1.83 -2.52
C ILE A 90 0.97 2.03 -3.88
N LEU A 91 1.74 2.55 -4.83
CA LEU A 91 1.34 2.73 -6.22
C LEU A 91 2.35 2.02 -7.11
N THR A 92 1.88 1.14 -7.98
CA THR A 92 2.70 0.47 -8.99
C THR A 92 2.06 0.72 -10.35
N GLY A 93 2.87 1.07 -11.33
CA GLY A 93 2.42 1.37 -12.69
C GLY A 93 3.60 1.35 -13.65
N THR A 94 3.31 1.37 -14.96
CA THR A 94 4.30 1.37 -16.03
C THR A 94 4.36 2.68 -16.80
N ASP A 95 3.26 3.45 -16.80
CA ASP A 95 3.13 4.70 -17.57
C ASP A 95 2.76 5.84 -16.62
N PHE A 96 3.73 6.68 -16.27
CA PHE A 96 3.54 7.81 -15.35
C PHE A 96 3.52 9.17 -16.04
N GLU A 97 3.80 9.26 -17.33
CA GLU A 97 3.93 10.53 -18.07
C GLU A 97 2.65 11.38 -18.00
N ASN A 98 1.50 10.75 -18.27
CA ASN A 98 0.23 11.45 -18.19
C ASN A 98 -0.12 11.91 -16.76
N PHE A 99 0.25 11.11 -15.75
CA PHE A 99 0.06 11.50 -14.36
C PHE A 99 0.88 12.74 -14.01
N PHE A 100 2.16 12.77 -14.36
CA PHE A 100 3.03 13.90 -14.08
C PHE A 100 2.62 15.14 -14.87
N SER A 101 2.27 14.99 -16.16
CA SER A 101 1.76 16.09 -16.98
C SER A 101 0.52 16.76 -16.40
N LEU A 102 -0.38 15.98 -15.80
CA LEU A 102 -1.63 16.51 -15.25
C LEU A 102 -1.55 16.95 -13.79
N ARG A 103 -0.61 16.40 -13.01
CA ARG A 103 -0.58 16.59 -11.55
C ARG A 103 0.62 17.36 -11.04
N ALA A 104 1.77 17.26 -11.70
CA ALA A 104 2.89 18.17 -11.48
C ALA A 104 2.69 19.46 -12.30
N HIS A 105 1.58 20.15 -12.07
CA HIS A 105 1.12 21.32 -12.84
C HIS A 105 0.49 22.35 -11.90
N GLU A 106 0.60 23.63 -12.24
CA GLU A 106 0.12 24.77 -11.42
C GLU A 106 -1.39 24.76 -11.16
N ASP A 107 -2.19 24.20 -12.06
CA ASP A 107 -3.64 24.10 -11.91
C ASP A 107 -4.08 22.93 -11.00
N THR A 108 -3.15 22.18 -10.43
CA THR A 108 -3.48 21.07 -9.54
C THR A 108 -3.70 21.58 -8.11
N GLN A 109 -4.63 20.94 -7.40
CA GLN A 109 -4.81 21.19 -5.96
C GLN A 109 -3.47 21.10 -5.24
N PRO A 110 -3.11 22.06 -4.35
CA PRO A 110 -1.77 22.21 -3.80
C PRO A 110 -1.18 20.95 -3.14
N GLU A 111 -1.97 20.22 -2.37
CA GLU A 111 -1.51 18.99 -1.72
C GLU A 111 -1.17 17.90 -2.73
N PHE A 112 -1.95 17.82 -3.81
CA PHE A 112 -1.73 16.82 -4.85
C PHE A 112 -0.60 17.22 -5.79
N GLN A 113 -0.43 18.53 -6.02
CA GLN A 113 0.68 19.10 -6.76
C GLN A 113 2.02 18.85 -6.05
N ASP A 114 2.10 19.15 -4.76
CA ASP A 114 3.30 18.93 -3.93
C ASP A 114 3.70 17.44 -3.95
N LEU A 115 2.72 16.53 -3.80
CA LEU A 115 2.96 15.10 -3.91
C LEU A 115 3.48 14.71 -5.30
N ALA A 116 2.86 15.24 -6.36
CA ALA A 116 3.23 14.89 -7.74
C ALA A 116 4.65 15.38 -8.09
N TYR A 117 5.03 16.57 -7.67
CA TYR A 117 6.42 17.05 -7.85
C TYR A 117 7.43 16.20 -7.08
N LYS A 118 7.16 15.87 -5.83
CA LYS A 118 8.03 14.97 -5.04
C LYS A 118 8.17 13.59 -5.67
N MET A 119 7.08 13.06 -6.23
CA MET A 119 7.11 11.80 -6.96
C MET A 119 7.92 11.93 -8.27
N LEU A 120 7.78 13.03 -9.01
CA LEU A 120 8.52 13.31 -10.23
C LEU A 120 10.02 13.41 -9.96
N ASP A 121 10.42 14.15 -8.94
CA ASP A 121 11.83 14.30 -8.52
C ASP A 121 12.46 12.93 -8.20
N LEU A 122 11.75 12.09 -7.44
CA LEU A 122 12.20 10.73 -7.14
C LEU A 122 12.25 9.86 -8.39
N TYR A 123 11.27 9.96 -9.28
CA TYR A 123 11.23 9.20 -10.53
C TYR A 123 12.40 9.55 -11.46
N GLN A 124 12.75 10.84 -11.56
CA GLN A 124 13.86 11.32 -12.39
C GLN A 124 15.23 11.06 -11.78
N SER A 125 15.37 11.11 -10.47
CA SER A 125 16.65 10.91 -9.78
C SER A 125 16.99 9.45 -9.51
N ASN A 126 16.00 8.54 -9.56
CA ASN A 126 16.22 7.12 -9.30
C ASN A 126 16.74 6.38 -10.53
N VAL A 127 17.67 5.47 -10.31
CA VAL A 127 18.13 4.53 -11.34
C VAL A 127 17.42 3.19 -11.11
N PRO A 128 16.44 2.83 -11.96
CA PRO A 128 15.70 1.60 -11.75
C PRO A 128 16.56 0.36 -12.02
N ASN A 129 16.32 -0.70 -11.27
CA ASN A 129 16.89 -2.00 -11.56
C ASN A 129 16.30 -2.54 -12.86
N LYS A 130 17.18 -2.89 -13.83
CA LYS A 130 16.75 -3.49 -15.09
C LYS A 130 16.53 -4.98 -14.90
N LEU A 131 15.29 -5.41 -15.04
CA LEU A 131 14.92 -6.83 -14.99
C LEU A 131 14.88 -7.44 -16.39
N LYS A 132 15.26 -8.72 -16.47
CA LYS A 132 15.18 -9.53 -17.70
C LYS A 132 13.79 -10.18 -17.79
N GLU A 133 13.45 -10.66 -18.98
CA GLU A 133 12.27 -11.49 -19.16
C GLU A 133 12.23 -12.63 -18.14
N GLY A 134 11.07 -12.84 -17.53
CA GLY A 134 10.86 -13.87 -16.52
C GLY A 134 11.30 -13.48 -15.09
N GLU A 135 12.00 -12.36 -14.92
CA GLU A 135 12.34 -11.86 -13.59
C GLU A 135 11.15 -11.07 -12.98
N TRP A 136 11.10 -11.08 -11.65
CA TRP A 136 9.99 -10.49 -10.92
C TRP A 136 10.32 -9.16 -10.28
N HIS A 137 9.43 -8.19 -10.45
CA HIS A 137 9.31 -7.03 -9.58
C HIS A 137 8.56 -7.44 -8.31
N ILE A 138 9.22 -7.33 -7.16
CA ILE A 138 8.70 -7.74 -5.85
C ILE A 138 8.78 -6.53 -4.92
N PRO A 139 7.70 -5.74 -4.79
CA PRO A 139 7.66 -4.60 -3.87
C PRO A 139 7.95 -5.04 -2.43
N PHE A 140 8.62 -4.21 -1.64
CA PHE A 140 9.11 -4.57 -0.30
C PHE A 140 10.08 -5.77 -0.29
N GLY A 141 10.64 -6.15 -1.46
CA GLY A 141 11.53 -7.30 -1.60
C GLY A 141 12.95 -7.05 -1.09
N ASP A 142 13.44 -5.80 -1.18
CA ASP A 142 14.83 -5.44 -0.87
C ASP A 142 15.24 -5.77 0.58
N ASN A 143 14.27 -5.86 1.49
CA ASN A 143 14.49 -6.15 2.91
C ASN A 143 14.03 -7.57 3.30
N LEU A 144 13.88 -8.47 2.32
CA LEU A 144 13.59 -9.88 2.64
C LEU A 144 14.86 -10.59 3.14
N ASP A 145 14.75 -11.24 4.27
CA ASP A 145 15.79 -12.14 4.78
C ASP A 145 15.76 -13.44 3.96
N HIS A 146 16.64 -13.52 2.98
CA HIS A 146 16.76 -14.67 2.09
C HIS A 146 17.07 -15.95 2.86
N LYS A 147 17.92 -15.90 3.91
CA LYS A 147 18.25 -17.08 4.72
C LYS A 147 17.02 -17.62 5.45
N ARG A 148 16.19 -16.72 5.97
CA ARG A 148 14.93 -17.08 6.63
C ARG A 148 13.94 -17.70 5.65
N ILE A 149 13.81 -17.18 4.44
CA ILE A 149 12.94 -17.76 3.41
C ILE A 149 13.45 -19.14 3.01
N TRP A 150 14.75 -19.30 2.76
CA TRP A 150 15.34 -20.61 2.44
C TRP A 150 15.08 -21.64 3.53
N LYS A 151 15.23 -21.25 4.80
CA LYS A 151 14.91 -22.14 5.93
C LYS A 151 13.43 -22.57 5.91
N MET A 152 12.51 -21.66 5.69
CA MET A 152 11.06 -21.97 5.59
C MET A 152 10.77 -22.93 4.42
N VAL A 153 11.41 -22.72 3.27
CA VAL A 153 11.29 -23.60 2.10
C VAL A 153 11.77 -25.01 2.43
N GLN A 154 12.95 -25.14 3.02
CA GLN A 154 13.53 -26.43 3.44
C GLN A 154 12.61 -27.15 4.44
N GLU A 155 12.14 -26.47 5.49
CA GLU A 155 11.24 -27.03 6.48
C GLU A 155 9.93 -27.53 5.84
N SER A 156 9.37 -26.79 4.87
CA SER A 156 8.14 -27.20 4.17
C SER A 156 8.30 -28.40 3.24
N THR A 157 9.52 -28.65 2.75
CA THR A 157 9.81 -29.80 1.87
C THR A 157 10.13 -31.07 2.68
N HIS A 158 10.66 -30.93 3.91
CA HIS A 158 10.98 -32.07 4.77
C HIS A 158 9.79 -32.68 5.52
N GLU A 159 8.74 -31.91 5.79
CA GLU A 159 7.53 -32.40 6.49
C GLU A 159 6.66 -33.38 5.68
N LYS A 160 6.96 -33.63 4.41
CA LYS A 160 6.09 -34.40 3.52
C LYS A 160 6.45 -35.85 3.26
N THR A 161 7.46 -36.42 3.94
CA THR A 161 7.79 -37.82 3.83
C THR A 161 7.31 -38.63 5.03
N PRO A 162 6.29 -39.52 4.89
CA PRO A 162 5.79 -40.37 6.00
C PRO A 162 6.77 -41.43 6.53
N TYR A 163 7.91 -41.56 5.92
CA TYR A 163 8.93 -42.54 6.29
C TYR A 163 10.30 -41.86 6.32
N GLY A 164 10.77 -41.45 7.45
CA GLY A 164 12.10 -41.03 7.86
C GLY A 164 13.34 -41.30 6.98
N ALA A 165 13.16 -41.34 5.67
CA ALA A 165 14.21 -41.39 4.66
C ALA A 165 14.47 -39.99 4.14
N GLU A 166 15.64 -39.44 4.47
CA GLU A 166 16.20 -38.28 3.78
C GLU A 166 16.42 -38.65 2.31
N VAL A 167 15.41 -38.45 1.47
CA VAL A 167 15.59 -38.54 0.03
C VAL A 167 16.08 -37.18 -0.45
N PHE A 168 17.38 -37.04 -0.53
CA PHE A 168 18.07 -36.05 -1.35
C PHE A 168 17.72 -36.34 -2.86
N ASN A 169 16.51 -36.04 -3.25
CA ASN A 169 16.19 -35.93 -4.68
C ASN A 169 16.55 -34.51 -5.12
N GLY A 170 17.69 -34.40 -5.81
CA GLY A 170 18.21 -33.16 -6.35
C GLY A 170 17.23 -32.41 -7.23
N THR A 171 16.54 -31.46 -6.64
CA THR A 171 15.66 -30.52 -7.33
C THR A 171 15.96 -29.09 -6.88
N HIS A 172 17.21 -28.65 -7.08
CA HIS A 172 17.58 -27.23 -6.90
C HIS A 172 16.65 -26.29 -7.69
N PHE A 173 16.10 -26.74 -8.83
CA PHE A 173 15.17 -25.97 -9.63
C PHE A 173 13.79 -25.79 -8.98
N ASN A 174 13.35 -26.77 -8.19
CA ASN A 174 12.07 -26.67 -7.48
C ASN A 174 12.17 -25.75 -6.26
N ASP A 175 13.31 -25.73 -5.60
CA ASP A 175 13.55 -24.92 -4.40
C ASP A 175 13.65 -23.43 -4.74
N GLU A 176 14.28 -23.05 -5.86
CA GLU A 176 14.33 -21.67 -6.32
C GLU A 176 12.95 -21.12 -6.70
N ASN A 177 12.11 -21.93 -7.34
CA ASN A 177 10.74 -21.55 -7.64
C ASN A 177 9.91 -21.37 -6.36
N LEU A 178 10.05 -22.29 -5.40
CA LEU A 178 9.36 -22.21 -4.12
C LEU A 178 9.83 -21.02 -3.27
N PHE A 179 11.14 -20.72 -3.31
CA PHE A 179 11.69 -19.51 -2.70
C PHE A 179 11.05 -18.25 -3.29
N ARG A 180 10.99 -18.16 -4.62
CA ARG A 180 10.40 -17.02 -5.34
C ARG A 180 8.91 -16.88 -5.03
N GLU A 181 8.16 -17.96 -5.05
CA GLU A 181 6.74 -17.97 -4.68
C GLU A 181 6.53 -17.48 -3.24
N THR A 182 7.35 -17.93 -2.32
CA THR A 182 7.30 -17.50 -0.92
C THR A 182 7.59 -16.00 -0.79
N ALA A 183 8.60 -15.48 -1.48
CA ALA A 183 8.92 -14.06 -1.51
C ALA A 183 7.77 -13.22 -2.08
N ILE A 184 7.11 -13.69 -3.16
CA ILE A 184 5.95 -13.02 -3.77
C ILE A 184 4.76 -13.02 -2.80
N LYS A 185 4.50 -14.11 -2.08
CA LYS A 185 3.42 -14.19 -1.08
C LYS A 185 3.64 -13.17 0.05
N ILE A 186 4.85 -13.13 0.60
CA ILE A 186 5.23 -12.16 1.65
C ILE A 186 5.07 -10.73 1.12
N SER A 187 5.59 -10.43 -0.06
CA SER A 187 5.47 -9.12 -0.70
C SER A 187 4.01 -8.70 -0.90
N THR A 188 3.17 -9.60 -1.40
CA THR A 188 1.74 -9.34 -1.60
C THR A 188 1.04 -8.97 -0.28
N ALA A 189 1.33 -9.68 0.79
CA ALA A 189 0.80 -9.36 2.13
C ALA A 189 1.29 -7.99 2.62
N ARG A 190 2.57 -7.66 2.41
CA ARG A 190 3.14 -6.35 2.72
C ARG A 190 2.48 -5.23 1.91
N CYS A 191 2.18 -5.46 0.63
CA CYS A 191 1.40 -4.54 -0.19
C CYS A 191 -0.01 -4.34 0.36
N ALA A 192 -0.67 -5.39 0.85
CA ALA A 192 -2.01 -5.30 1.43
C ALA A 192 -2.06 -4.38 2.65
N ARG A 193 -1.06 -4.45 3.53
CA ARG A 193 -0.96 -3.62 4.73
C ARG A 193 -0.14 -2.35 4.56
N VAL A 194 0.48 -2.17 3.39
CA VAL A 194 1.39 -1.05 3.06
C VAL A 194 2.46 -0.85 4.14
N SER A 195 3.08 -1.95 4.57
CA SER A 195 4.07 -1.97 5.65
C SER A 195 4.94 -3.22 5.62
N TYR A 196 6.22 -3.08 6.01
CA TYR A 196 7.11 -4.21 6.28
C TYR A 196 6.70 -5.01 7.51
N LEU A 197 6.08 -4.36 8.48
CA LEU A 197 5.71 -4.96 9.76
C LEU A 197 4.20 -5.22 9.82
N ASN A 198 3.82 -6.27 10.55
CA ASN A 198 2.43 -6.53 10.86
C ASN A 198 1.88 -5.51 11.90
N PHE A 199 0.61 -5.63 12.28
CA PHE A 199 -0.01 -4.71 13.25
C PHE A 199 0.62 -4.78 14.65
N GLU A 200 1.32 -5.89 14.98
CA GLU A 200 2.04 -6.07 16.24
C GLU A 200 3.46 -5.47 16.19
N GLY A 201 3.85 -4.89 15.06
CA GLY A 201 5.19 -4.32 14.85
C GLY A 201 6.27 -5.38 14.58
N LYS A 202 5.87 -6.60 14.18
CA LYS A 202 6.78 -7.72 13.91
C LYS A 202 6.92 -7.99 12.42
N ASP A 203 8.11 -8.40 12.01
CA ASP A 203 8.39 -8.97 10.70
C ASP A 203 8.16 -10.49 10.74
N ASP A 204 6.92 -10.91 10.46
CA ASP A 204 6.44 -12.28 10.61
C ASP A 204 6.02 -12.85 9.26
N TYR A 205 6.90 -13.63 8.63
CA TYR A 205 6.68 -14.20 7.30
C TYR A 205 5.57 -15.26 7.29
N THR A 206 5.38 -15.99 8.37
CA THR A 206 4.29 -16.98 8.46
C THR A 206 2.94 -16.29 8.41
N LYS A 207 2.76 -15.22 9.20
CA LYS A 207 1.54 -14.40 9.15
C LYS A 207 1.35 -13.69 7.80
N ASP A 208 2.43 -13.36 7.10
CA ASP A 208 2.35 -12.79 5.75
C ASP A 208 1.82 -13.81 4.74
N ILE A 209 2.30 -15.05 4.78
CA ILE A 209 1.83 -16.13 3.91
C ILE A 209 0.36 -16.44 4.22
N GLU A 210 -0.01 -16.55 5.49
CA GLU A 210 -1.41 -16.72 5.89
C GLU A 210 -2.31 -15.60 5.36
N LEU A 211 -1.86 -14.35 5.49
CA LEU A 211 -2.61 -13.18 4.96
C LEU A 211 -2.76 -13.25 3.45
N HIS A 212 -1.69 -13.59 2.72
CA HIS A 212 -1.76 -13.79 1.27
C HIS A 212 -2.84 -14.80 0.91
N ASP A 213 -2.84 -15.97 1.58
CA ASP A 213 -3.77 -17.07 1.26
C ASP A 213 -5.23 -16.70 1.62
N ILE A 214 -5.45 -15.98 2.72
CA ILE A 214 -6.77 -15.42 3.07
C ILE A 214 -7.24 -14.45 1.98
N LEU A 215 -6.40 -13.53 1.53
CA LEU A 215 -6.74 -12.54 0.50
C LEU A 215 -7.05 -13.21 -0.84
N LYS A 216 -6.26 -14.21 -1.24
CA LYS A 216 -6.48 -15.01 -2.44
C LYS A 216 -7.83 -15.74 -2.38
N ASN A 217 -8.09 -16.46 -1.31
CA ASN A 217 -9.30 -17.27 -1.13
C ASN A 217 -10.57 -16.40 -1.04
N SER A 218 -10.44 -15.20 -0.48
CA SER A 218 -11.53 -14.22 -0.41
C SER A 218 -11.66 -13.34 -1.66
N GLY A 219 -10.74 -13.48 -2.65
CA GLY A 219 -10.75 -12.71 -3.89
C GLY A 219 -10.47 -11.22 -3.71
N HIS A 220 -9.66 -10.85 -2.73
CA HIS A 220 -9.17 -9.50 -2.55
C HIS A 220 -7.91 -9.26 -3.40
N TRP A 221 -8.12 -9.00 -4.69
CA TRP A 221 -7.08 -9.03 -5.71
C TRP A 221 -6.19 -7.78 -5.77
N SER A 222 -6.56 -6.66 -5.17
CA SER A 222 -5.78 -5.43 -5.30
C SER A 222 -4.32 -5.54 -4.80
N PRO A 223 -3.97 -6.28 -3.72
CA PRO A 223 -2.58 -6.47 -3.33
C PRO A 223 -1.74 -7.27 -4.34
N PHE A 224 -2.40 -8.13 -5.11
CA PHE A 224 -1.76 -8.98 -6.13
C PHE A 224 -1.43 -8.21 -7.42
N GLU A 225 -1.81 -6.94 -7.52
CA GLU A 225 -1.49 -6.08 -8.66
C GLU A 225 -0.07 -5.49 -8.58
N HIS A 226 0.58 -5.58 -7.43
CA HIS A 226 1.86 -4.90 -7.21
C HIS A 226 3.07 -5.75 -7.57
N CYS A 227 3.03 -7.07 -7.38
CA CYS A 227 4.04 -7.98 -7.91
C CYS A 227 3.77 -8.23 -9.39
N ALA A 228 4.83 -8.25 -10.21
CA ALA A 228 4.71 -8.46 -11.64
C ALA A 228 5.95 -9.13 -12.23
N ILE A 229 5.76 -9.95 -13.25
CA ILE A 229 6.83 -10.58 -14.03
C ILE A 229 7.08 -9.79 -15.30
N ALA A 230 8.36 -9.58 -15.63
CA ALA A 230 8.77 -8.92 -16.86
C ALA A 230 8.47 -9.80 -18.08
N LEU A 231 7.92 -9.20 -19.13
CA LEU A 231 7.62 -9.86 -20.41
C LEU A 231 8.64 -9.46 -21.47
N SER A 232 8.80 -10.29 -22.50
CA SER A 232 9.60 -9.97 -23.69
C SER A 232 8.93 -8.97 -24.63
N THR A 233 7.63 -8.75 -24.46
CA THR A 233 6.81 -7.87 -25.30
C THR A 233 6.43 -6.60 -24.56
N ASN A 234 6.13 -5.54 -25.32
CA ASN A 234 5.57 -4.28 -24.78
C ASN A 234 4.04 -4.29 -24.79
N GLU A 235 3.41 -5.45 -24.76
CA GLU A 235 1.97 -5.58 -24.70
C GLU A 235 1.43 -5.24 -23.33
N TYR A 236 0.16 -4.81 -23.29
CA TYR A 236 -0.55 -4.58 -22.04
C TYR A 236 -1.09 -5.88 -21.45
N SER A 237 -0.85 -6.08 -20.16
CA SER A 237 -1.52 -7.07 -19.32
C SER A 237 -2.26 -6.34 -18.19
N GLY A 238 -3.56 -6.18 -18.34
CA GLY A 238 -4.32 -5.26 -17.51
C GLY A 238 -3.91 -3.81 -17.81
N ASN A 239 -3.44 -3.08 -16.80
CA ASN A 239 -2.94 -1.71 -16.92
C ASN A 239 -1.40 -1.61 -16.89
N PHE A 240 -0.69 -2.72 -17.04
CA PHE A 240 0.78 -2.77 -17.09
C PHE A 240 1.25 -3.07 -18.51
N LYS A 241 2.23 -2.33 -18.98
CA LYS A 241 2.86 -2.48 -20.29
C LYS A 241 4.22 -3.16 -20.13
N GLY A 242 4.42 -4.27 -20.84
CA GLY A 242 5.66 -5.07 -20.76
C GLY A 242 5.79 -5.90 -19.48
N TRP A 243 4.72 -6.01 -18.69
CA TRP A 243 4.68 -6.74 -17.44
C TRP A 243 3.35 -7.46 -17.26
N LYS A 244 3.40 -8.66 -16.65
CA LYS A 244 2.18 -9.37 -16.24
C LYS A 244 2.06 -9.32 -14.71
N GLN A 245 1.00 -8.71 -14.22
CA GLN A 245 0.70 -8.65 -12.79
C GLN A 245 0.47 -10.06 -12.21
N TYR A 246 0.89 -10.30 -10.99
CA TYR A 246 0.67 -11.55 -10.28
C TYR A 246 -0.81 -11.90 -10.19
N ARG A 247 -1.68 -10.92 -10.00
CA ARG A 247 -3.14 -11.06 -10.08
C ARG A 247 -3.60 -11.80 -11.34
N LYS A 248 -3.01 -11.50 -12.50
CA LYS A 248 -3.37 -12.08 -13.81
C LYS A 248 -2.98 -13.55 -14.00
N MET A 249 -2.36 -14.16 -12.99
CA MET A 249 -2.02 -15.58 -12.98
C MET A 249 -3.08 -16.45 -12.32
N PHE A 250 -4.11 -15.84 -11.72
CA PHE A 250 -5.17 -16.55 -11.02
C PHE A 250 -6.44 -16.65 -11.88
N ASN A 251 -6.99 -17.86 -11.99
CA ASN A 251 -8.26 -18.06 -12.65
C ASN A 251 -9.39 -17.39 -11.84
N GLY A 252 -10.27 -16.67 -12.53
CA GLY A 252 -11.42 -16.03 -11.89
C GLY A 252 -11.11 -14.71 -11.16
N GLU A 253 -9.91 -14.15 -11.34
CA GLU A 253 -9.55 -12.86 -10.71
C GLU A 253 -10.40 -11.67 -11.16
N ASN A 254 -11.03 -11.79 -12.32
CA ASN A 254 -11.93 -10.82 -12.93
C ASN A 254 -13.42 -11.20 -12.84
N ARG A 255 -13.75 -12.26 -12.11
CA ARG A 255 -15.14 -12.70 -11.95
C ARG A 255 -15.85 -11.89 -10.90
N SER A 256 -17.09 -11.51 -11.19
CA SER A 256 -18.05 -10.92 -10.25
C SER A 256 -19.16 -11.89 -9.84
N ASP A 257 -19.23 -13.07 -10.46
CA ASP A 257 -20.24 -14.09 -10.20
C ASP A 257 -20.14 -14.60 -8.73
N GLY A 258 -21.26 -14.56 -8.03
CA GLY A 258 -21.39 -15.06 -6.65
C GLY A 258 -21.12 -14.04 -5.53
N ARG A 259 -20.72 -12.80 -5.85
CA ARG A 259 -20.54 -11.75 -4.83
C ARG A 259 -21.57 -10.64 -4.89
N VAL A 260 -22.28 -10.50 -6.00
CA VAL A 260 -23.38 -9.55 -6.13
C VAL A 260 -24.61 -10.20 -5.52
N GLN A 261 -24.87 -9.93 -4.26
CA GLN A 261 -26.19 -10.15 -3.67
C GLN A 261 -27.06 -8.97 -4.11
N HIS A 262 -28.10 -9.24 -4.87
CA HIS A 262 -29.14 -8.24 -5.12
C HIS A 262 -29.84 -7.97 -3.77
N PHE A 263 -29.71 -6.74 -3.30
CA PHE A 263 -30.49 -6.23 -2.17
C PHE A 263 -31.90 -5.94 -2.61
#